data_27b5d56715d04f4a40e6b74ea81db2d7
#
_entry.id   27b5d56715d04f4a40e6b74ea81db2d7
#
_cell.length_a   1.000
_cell.length_b   1.000
_cell.length_c   1.000
_cell.angle_alpha   90.00
_cell.angle_beta   90.00
_cell.angle_gamma   90.00
#
_symmetry.space_group_name_H-M   'P 1'
#
loop_
_entity.id
_entity.type
_entity.pdbx_description
1 polymer ?
#
loop_
_entity_poly.entity_id
_entity_poly.type
_entity_poly.pdbx_seq_one_letter_code
_entity_poly.pdbx_strand_id
1 'polypeptide(L)'
;LGAGALAGTTYPLDREYTASLLDFDCATVNSMDSVSDRDYLIEYLDALSIIMMHLSRFCEEIITWNTNEYQLMILTAPVLVLCRRKKILILQS
;
A
#
# COMPACT_ATOMS: atom_id res chain seq x y z
N LEU A 1 4.72 15.20 10.97
CA LEU A 1 3.66 15.83 11.75
C LEU A 1 4.19 17.00 12.58
N GLY A 2 3.35 18.01 12.83
CA GLY A 2 3.71 19.18 13.64
C GLY A 2 4.57 20.23 12.95
N ALA A 3 4.89 20.09 11.67
CA ALA A 3 5.66 21.08 10.93
C ALA A 3 4.90 22.40 10.65
N GLY A 4 3.59 22.38 10.82
CA GLY A 4 2.71 23.50 10.46
C GLY A 4 2.52 23.65 8.96
N ALA A 5 1.73 24.63 8.57
CA ALA A 5 1.52 24.92 7.15
C ALA A 5 2.66 25.82 6.63
N LEU A 6 3.35 25.38 5.59
CA LEU A 6 4.40 26.06 4.86
C LEU A 6 5.72 26.25 5.63
N ALA A 7 5.77 27.09 6.65
CA ALA A 7 7.03 27.55 7.28
C ALA A 7 7.08 27.34 8.81
N GLY A 8 6.26 26.48 9.34
CA GLY A 8 6.20 26.21 10.78
C GLY A 8 5.03 26.89 11.47
N THR A 9 5.06 26.88 12.80
CA THR A 9 4.01 27.43 13.66
C THR A 9 4.60 28.10 14.87
N THR A 10 3.91 29.08 15.42
CA THR A 10 4.28 29.75 16.68
C THR A 10 3.80 29.02 17.91
N TYR A 11 2.96 27.98 17.76
CA TYR A 11 2.53 27.14 18.87
C TYR A 11 3.67 26.25 19.37
N PRO A 12 3.77 26.01 20.69
CA PRO A 12 4.81 25.15 21.27
C PRO A 12 4.46 23.67 21.04
N LEU A 13 4.73 23.18 19.84
CA LEU A 13 4.53 21.76 19.48
C LEU A 13 5.82 20.98 19.74
N ASP A 14 5.69 19.86 20.49
CA ASP A 14 6.78 18.92 20.69
C ASP A 14 6.78 17.87 19.58
N ARG A 15 7.61 18.12 18.57
CA ARG A 15 7.76 17.23 17.41
C ARG A 15 8.57 15.98 17.72
N GLU A 16 9.52 16.07 18.61
CA GLU A 16 10.32 14.93 19.04
C GLU A 16 9.51 13.93 19.85
N TYR A 17 8.63 14.42 20.73
CA TYR A 17 7.68 13.56 21.44
C TYR A 17 6.74 12.84 20.46
N THR A 18 6.24 13.52 19.45
CA THR A 18 5.41 12.91 18.40
C THR A 18 6.18 11.84 17.63
N ALA A 19 7.44 12.10 17.27
CA ALA A 19 8.30 11.13 16.60
C ALA A 19 8.50 9.87 17.47
N SER A 20 8.75 10.04 18.75
CA SER A 20 8.93 8.92 19.68
C SER A 20 7.68 8.05 19.84
N LEU A 21 6.48 8.66 19.82
CA LEU A 21 5.21 7.92 19.90
C LEU A 21 4.91 7.11 18.62
N LEU A 22 5.43 7.54 17.49
CA LEU A 22 5.24 6.90 16.19
C LEU A 22 6.39 5.98 15.80
N ASP A 23 7.37 5.81 16.68
CA ASP A 23 8.55 4.97 16.46
C ASP A 23 9.42 5.45 15.27
N PHE A 24 9.52 6.77 15.08
CA PHE A 24 10.44 7.40 14.15
C PHE A 24 11.74 7.82 14.85
N ASP A 25 12.84 7.79 14.13
CA ASP A 25 14.17 8.11 14.67
C ASP A 25 14.27 9.56 15.15
N CYS A 26 13.73 10.52 14.41
CA CYS A 26 13.76 11.94 14.74
C CYS A 26 12.74 12.76 13.96
N ALA A 27 12.53 14.02 14.36
CA ALA A 27 11.76 14.98 13.59
C ALA A 27 12.59 15.55 12.44
N THR A 28 11.95 15.90 11.31
CA THR A 28 12.62 16.56 10.18
C THR A 28 13.06 17.96 10.54
N VAL A 29 14.22 18.37 10.07
CA VAL A 29 14.83 19.68 10.42
C VAL A 29 14.17 20.85 9.67
N ASN A 30 13.79 20.64 8.40
CA ASN A 30 13.23 21.70 7.54
C ASN A 30 11.71 21.55 7.40
N SER A 31 10.95 22.51 7.96
CA SER A 31 9.49 22.54 7.92
C SER A 31 8.92 22.68 6.50
N MET A 32 9.52 23.50 5.66
CA MET A 32 9.06 23.73 4.29
C MET A 32 9.21 22.47 3.43
N ASP A 33 10.34 21.81 3.56
CA ASP A 33 10.62 20.55 2.87
C ASP A 33 9.66 19.46 3.34
N SER A 34 9.46 19.32 4.63
CA SER A 34 8.53 18.36 5.22
C SER A 34 7.08 18.52 4.74
N VAL A 35 6.65 19.75 4.48
CA VAL A 35 5.29 20.07 4.00
C VAL A 35 5.16 19.82 2.49
N SER A 36 6.22 20.08 1.72
CA SER A 36 6.21 19.94 0.25
C SER A 36 6.51 18.52 -0.22
N ASP A 37 7.23 17.75 0.56
CA ASP A 37 7.68 16.40 0.20
C ASP A 37 6.50 15.44 -0.01
N ARG A 38 6.62 14.58 -1.03
CA ARG A 38 5.65 13.56 -1.41
C ARG A 38 6.28 12.18 -1.60
N ASP A 39 7.54 12.01 -1.28
CA ASP A 39 8.28 10.76 -1.46
C ASP A 39 7.63 9.61 -0.70
N TYR A 40 7.12 9.87 0.49
CA TYR A 40 6.37 8.88 1.29
C TYR A 40 5.14 8.33 0.57
N LEU A 41 4.45 9.13 -0.25
CA LEU A 41 3.32 8.68 -1.06
C LEU A 41 3.76 7.74 -2.17
N ILE A 42 4.87 8.06 -2.81
CA ILE A 42 5.44 7.24 -3.89
C ILE A 42 5.88 5.90 -3.31
N GLU A 43 6.61 5.90 -2.22
CA GLU A 43 7.05 4.69 -1.52
C GLU A 43 5.87 3.82 -1.06
N TYR A 44 4.83 4.43 -0.49
CA TYR A 44 3.63 3.74 -0.09
C TYR A 44 2.89 3.08 -1.27
N LEU A 45 2.73 3.80 -2.38
CA LEU A 45 2.09 3.28 -3.59
C LEU A 45 2.92 2.17 -4.23
N ASP A 46 4.24 2.28 -4.20
CA ASP A 46 5.15 1.24 -4.69
C ASP A 46 5.02 -0.04 -3.86
N ALA A 47 5.02 0.07 -2.54
CA ALA A 47 4.78 -1.06 -1.64
C ALA A 47 3.43 -1.74 -1.91
N LEU A 48 2.36 -0.97 -2.09
CA LEU A 48 1.05 -1.50 -2.45
C LEU A 48 1.06 -2.22 -3.81
N SER A 49 1.78 -1.68 -4.77
CA SER A 49 1.92 -2.28 -6.11
C SER A 49 2.63 -3.64 -6.04
N ILE A 50 3.67 -3.75 -5.22
CA ILE A 50 4.38 -5.01 -4.98
C ILE A 50 3.44 -6.04 -4.33
N ILE A 51 2.68 -5.64 -3.32
CA ILE A 51 1.70 -6.52 -2.66
C ILE A 51 0.66 -7.02 -3.68
N MET A 52 0.12 -6.13 -4.50
CA MET A 52 -0.87 -6.48 -5.53
C MET A 52 -0.29 -7.42 -6.58
N MET A 53 0.99 -7.26 -6.94
CA MET A 53 1.67 -8.18 -7.85
C MET A 53 1.76 -9.59 -7.26
N HIS A 54 2.15 -9.73 -5.99
CA HIS A 54 2.21 -11.03 -5.33
C HIS A 54 0.83 -11.68 -5.18
N LEU A 55 -0.18 -10.92 -4.77
CA LEU A 55 -1.57 -11.39 -4.71
C LEU A 55 -2.07 -11.85 -6.09
N SER A 56 -1.67 -11.12 -7.13
CA SER A 56 -1.98 -11.46 -8.51
C SER A 56 -1.44 -12.84 -8.89
N ARG A 57 -0.18 -13.12 -8.62
CA ARG A 57 0.44 -14.43 -8.88
C ARG A 57 -0.25 -15.54 -8.08
N PHE A 58 -0.51 -15.29 -6.81
CA PHE A 58 -1.22 -16.24 -5.95
C PHE A 58 -2.61 -16.60 -6.52
N CYS A 59 -3.35 -15.61 -7.00
CA CYS A 59 -4.65 -15.85 -7.64
C CYS A 59 -4.55 -16.71 -8.90
N GLU A 60 -3.50 -16.56 -9.71
CA GLU A 60 -3.29 -17.41 -10.91
C GLU A 60 -3.06 -18.89 -10.53
N GLU A 61 -2.29 -19.13 -9.48
CA GLU A 61 -2.09 -20.50 -8.98
C GLU A 61 -3.39 -21.11 -8.50
N ILE A 62 -4.19 -20.37 -7.73
CA ILE A 62 -5.51 -20.80 -7.26
C ILE A 62 -6.45 -21.11 -8.44
N ILE A 63 -6.46 -20.28 -9.47
CA ILE A 63 -7.26 -20.49 -10.67
C ILE A 63 -6.84 -21.80 -11.34
N THR A 64 -5.55 -22.04 -11.47
CA THR A 64 -5.01 -23.27 -12.05
C THR A 64 -5.40 -24.49 -11.25
N TRP A 65 -5.30 -24.44 -9.92
CA TRP A 65 -5.68 -25.56 -9.04
C TRP A 65 -7.17 -25.86 -9.02
N ASN A 66 -8.00 -24.90 -9.38
CA ASN A 66 -9.45 -25.05 -9.48
C ASN A 66 -9.92 -25.44 -10.90
N THR A 67 -9.01 -25.71 -11.83
CA THR A 67 -9.40 -26.19 -13.17
C THR A 67 -9.92 -27.62 -13.11
N ASN A 68 -10.72 -28.00 -14.11
CA ASN A 68 -11.28 -29.35 -14.20
C ASN A 68 -10.21 -30.44 -14.34
N GLU A 69 -9.05 -30.09 -14.85
CA GLU A 69 -7.93 -31.00 -15.06
C GLU A 69 -7.22 -31.34 -13.74
N TYR A 70 -7.04 -30.36 -12.86
CA TYR A 70 -6.31 -30.56 -11.60
C TYR A 70 -7.22 -30.87 -10.42
N GLN A 71 -8.35 -30.17 -10.28
CA GLN A 71 -9.34 -30.34 -9.21
C GLN A 71 -8.75 -30.42 -7.79
N LEU A 72 -7.65 -29.70 -7.55
CA LEU A 72 -6.95 -29.72 -6.26
C LEU A 72 -7.69 -28.96 -5.17
N MET A 73 -8.54 -28.01 -5.56
CA MET A 73 -9.37 -27.25 -4.60
C MET A 73 -10.69 -26.83 -5.24
N ILE A 74 -11.71 -26.73 -4.39
CA ILE A 74 -13.03 -26.20 -4.76
C ILE A 74 -13.17 -24.83 -4.13
N LEU A 75 -13.28 -23.78 -4.97
CA LEU A 75 -13.46 -22.42 -4.50
C LEU A 75 -14.93 -22.10 -4.25
N THR A 76 -15.22 -21.49 -3.11
CA THR A 76 -16.51 -20.87 -2.84
C THR A 76 -16.69 -19.58 -3.64
N ALA A 77 -17.93 -19.21 -3.96
CA ALA A 77 -18.29 -18.12 -4.85
C ALA A 77 -17.55 -16.77 -4.67
N PRO A 78 -17.26 -16.27 -3.45
CA PRO A 78 -16.57 -14.96 -3.29
C PRO A 78 -15.15 -14.92 -3.84
N VAL A 79 -14.38 -15.99 -3.68
CA VAL A 79 -12.99 -16.07 -4.15
C VAL A 79 -12.94 -16.21 -5.68
N LEU A 80 -13.89 -16.94 -6.25
CA LEU A 80 -14.05 -17.09 -7.70
C LEU A 80 -14.33 -15.78 -8.42
N VAL A 81 -15.08 -14.86 -7.80
CA VAL A 81 -15.39 -13.54 -8.37
C VAL A 81 -14.14 -12.65 -8.40
N LEU A 82 -13.32 -12.65 -7.36
CA LEU A 82 -12.05 -11.91 -7.32
C LEU A 82 -11.07 -12.38 -8.39
N CYS A 83 -10.91 -13.69 -8.54
CA CYS A 83 -10.04 -14.29 -9.54
C CYS A 83 -10.55 -14.08 -10.98
N ARG A 84 -11.87 -14.13 -11.23
CA ARG A 84 -12.47 -13.88 -12.56
C ARG A 84 -12.35 -12.41 -12.98
N ARG A 85 -12.50 -11.45 -12.07
CA ARG A 85 -12.34 -10.02 -12.41
C ARG A 85 -10.96 -9.71 -12.96
N LYS A 86 -9.92 -10.38 -12.48
CA LYS A 86 -8.57 -10.23 -13.01
C LYS A 86 -8.44 -10.75 -14.44
N LYS A 87 -9.08 -11.87 -14.76
CA LYS A 87 -9.05 -12.44 -16.11
C LYS A 87 -9.68 -11.51 -17.16
N ILE A 88 -10.71 -10.74 -16.78
CA ILE A 88 -11.35 -9.74 -17.64
C ILE A 88 -10.43 -8.55 -17.88
N LEU A 89 -9.65 -8.10 -16.89
CA LEU A 89 -8.69 -7.00 -17.01
C LEU A 89 -7.50 -7.33 -17.93
N ILE A 90 -7.06 -8.58 -17.95
CA ILE A 90 -5.96 -9.03 -18.83
C ILE A 90 -6.41 -9.18 -20.29
N LEU A 91 -7.68 -9.48 -20.52
CA LEU A 91 -8.24 -9.60 -21.88
C LEU A 91 -8.60 -8.24 -22.52
N GLN A 92 -8.55 -7.14 -21.76
CA GLN A 92 -8.81 -5.78 -22.24
C GLN A 92 -7.53 -4.97 -22.47
N SER A 93 -6.36 -5.49 -22.21
CA SER A 93 -5.06 -4.90 -22.49
C SER A 93 -4.39 -5.62 -23.67
#